data_da99e24167aca9b097982f9ace5fe3d6
#
_entry.id   da99e24167aca9b097982f9ace5fe3d6
#
_cell.length_a   1.000
_cell.length_b   1.000
_cell.length_c   1.000
_cell.angle_alpha   90.00
_cell.angle_beta   90.00
_cell.angle_gamma   90.00
#
_symmetry.space_group_name_H-M   'P 1'
#
loop_
_entity.id
_entity.type
_entity.pdbx_description
1 polymer ?
#
loop_
_entity_poly.entity_id
_entity_poly.type
_entity_poly.pdbx_seq_one_letter_code
_entity_poly.pdbx_strand_id
1 'polypeptide(L)'
;RQMCIRDRICTMTGLCIVITGAWDMGLEGVSVTDRAFQMGLPLPNQLCSFILMICLVFFAFTTILGWDYYSERCLEYLCGGKLKVVKVYRWIYILAIFIGPYMTVSAVWTIADIFNGLMAIPNLIALVALSGVVVAETKVYFDGLKK
;
A
#
# COMPACT_ATOMS: atom_id res chain seq x y z
N ARG A 1 -9.38 10.83 2.24
CA ARG A 1 -9.22 10.62 3.71
C ARG A 1 -8.42 9.35 4.06
N GLN A 2 -8.59 8.22 3.37
CA GLN A 2 -7.83 6.99 3.67
C GLN A 2 -6.32 7.12 3.41
N MET A 3 -5.90 7.83 2.38
CA MET A 3 -4.46 8.06 2.11
C MET A 3 -3.81 8.80 3.28
N CYS A 4 -4.43 9.86 3.80
CA CYS A 4 -3.86 10.62 4.93
C CYS A 4 -3.75 9.80 6.22
N ILE A 5 -4.67 8.86 6.47
CA ILE A 5 -4.61 7.98 7.65
C ILE A 5 -3.45 7.00 7.51
N ARG A 6 -3.29 6.40 6.32
CA ARG A 6 -2.17 5.49 6.03
C ARG A 6 -0.82 6.19 6.19
N ASP A 7 -0.67 7.39 5.62
CA ASP A 7 0.56 8.18 5.73
C ASP A 7 0.92 8.47 7.20
N ARG A 8 -0.06 8.83 8.02
CA ARG A 8 0.15 9.05 9.45
C ARG A 8 0.60 7.77 10.17
N ILE A 9 -0.07 6.64 9.90
CA ILE A 9 0.29 5.36 10.52
C ILE A 9 1.70 4.94 10.10
N CYS A 10 2.03 5.01 8.80
CA CYS A 10 3.35 4.66 8.30
C CYS A 10 4.44 5.58 8.87
N THR A 11 4.18 6.89 8.98
CA THR A 11 5.12 7.85 9.57
C THR A 11 5.35 7.55 11.05
N MET A 12 4.30 7.31 11.82
CA MET A 12 4.42 6.96 13.24
C MET A 12 5.17 5.65 13.45
N THR A 13 4.86 4.63 12.66
CA THR A 13 5.56 3.34 12.71
C THR A 13 7.04 3.50 12.35
N GLY A 14 7.35 4.25 11.29
CA GLY A 14 8.72 4.54 10.89
C GLY A 14 9.51 5.28 11.97
N LEU A 15 8.89 6.29 12.60
CA LEU A 15 9.50 7.01 13.73
C LEU A 15 9.76 6.08 14.93
N CYS A 16 8.83 5.20 15.27
CA CYS A 16 9.02 4.20 16.33
C CYS A 16 10.23 3.29 16.04
N ILE A 17 10.36 2.80 14.81
CA ILE A 17 11.48 1.94 14.40
C ILE A 17 12.82 2.69 14.51
N VAL A 18 12.87 3.95 14.08
CA VAL A 18 14.11 4.76 14.14
C VAL A 18 14.48 5.09 15.59
N ILE A 19 13.52 5.53 16.41
CA ILE A 19 13.77 5.94 17.80
C ILE A 19 14.18 4.73 18.66
N THR A 20 13.60 3.56 18.43
CA THR A 20 13.96 2.34 19.18
C THR A 20 15.25 1.67 18.70
N GLY A 21 15.80 2.10 17.56
CA GLY A 21 17.00 1.48 16.97
C GLY A 21 16.77 0.07 16.42
N ALA A 22 15.52 -0.36 16.24
CA ALA A 22 15.17 -1.70 15.77
C ALA A 22 15.63 -1.97 14.33
N TRP A 23 15.91 -0.94 13.55
CA TRP A 23 16.38 -1.04 12.17
C TRP A 23 17.77 -1.68 12.03
N ASP A 24 18.63 -1.58 13.07
CA ASP A 24 20.02 -2.08 13.06
C ASP A 24 20.13 -3.56 13.53
N MET A 25 19.01 -4.19 13.85
CA MET A 25 18.98 -5.58 14.39
C MET A 25 19.01 -6.67 13.32
N GLY A 26 19.12 -6.32 12.03
CA GLY A 26 19.13 -7.28 10.93
C GLY A 26 17.82 -8.07 10.74
N LEU A 27 16.72 -7.54 11.28
CA LEU A 27 15.38 -8.09 11.10
C LEU A 27 14.73 -7.54 9.84
N GLU A 28 13.84 -8.32 9.22
CA GLU A 28 13.14 -7.91 7.99
C GLU A 28 11.62 -7.84 8.19
N GLY A 29 11.00 -6.90 7.48
CA GLY A 29 9.55 -6.78 7.38
C GLY A 29 8.87 -6.48 8.70
N VAL A 30 7.85 -7.26 9.04
CA VAL A 30 7.00 -7.08 10.23
C VAL A 30 7.77 -7.30 11.54
N SER A 31 8.81 -8.12 11.53
CA SER A 31 9.62 -8.43 12.71
C SER A 31 10.32 -7.21 13.29
N VAL A 32 10.72 -6.26 12.44
CA VAL A 32 11.29 -4.96 12.87
C VAL A 32 10.27 -4.16 13.66
N THR A 33 9.05 -4.09 13.14
CA THR A 33 7.95 -3.35 13.79
C THR A 33 7.56 -3.99 15.11
N ASP A 34 7.47 -5.33 15.16
CA ASP A 34 7.16 -6.07 16.39
C ASP A 34 8.21 -5.80 17.47
N ARG A 35 9.48 -5.82 17.11
CA ARG A 35 10.57 -5.51 18.02
C ARG A 35 10.54 -4.07 18.52
N ALA A 36 10.26 -3.12 17.63
CA ALA A 36 10.11 -1.72 17.99
C ALA A 36 8.95 -1.50 19.00
N PHE A 37 7.84 -2.20 18.82
CA PHE A 37 6.70 -2.14 19.74
C PHE A 37 7.02 -2.78 21.10
N GLN A 38 7.73 -3.91 21.12
CA GLN A 38 8.16 -4.55 22.37
C GLN A 38 9.12 -3.67 23.18
N MET A 39 9.99 -2.91 22.49
CA MET A 39 10.94 -2.01 23.15
C MET A 39 10.32 -0.68 23.59
N GLY A 40 9.33 -0.19 22.85
CA GLY A 40 8.72 1.11 23.10
C GLY A 40 7.55 1.12 24.07
N LEU A 41 6.88 -0.03 24.30
CA LEU A 41 5.71 -0.12 25.18
C LEU A 41 6.07 -0.81 26.51
N PRO A 42 5.67 -0.26 27.66
CA PRO A 42 5.87 -0.87 28.97
C PRO A 42 4.86 -2.00 29.23
N LEU A 43 4.70 -2.92 28.31
CA LEU A 43 3.78 -4.05 28.35
C LEU A 43 4.55 -5.37 28.17
N PRO A 44 4.00 -6.51 28.63
CA PRO A 44 4.59 -7.82 28.34
C PRO A 44 4.75 -8.03 26.84
N ASN A 45 5.88 -8.53 26.39
CA ASN A 45 6.21 -8.72 24.96
C ASN A 45 5.13 -9.48 24.19
N GLN A 46 4.54 -10.50 24.82
CA GLN A 46 3.45 -11.29 24.21
C GLN A 46 2.20 -10.45 23.92
N LEU A 47 1.87 -9.52 24.82
CA LEU A 47 0.72 -8.65 24.64
C LEU A 47 0.96 -7.60 23.55
N CYS A 48 2.18 -7.07 23.46
CA CYS A 48 2.57 -6.14 22.39
C CYS A 48 2.44 -6.79 21.02
N SER A 49 2.99 -7.99 20.85
CA SER A 49 2.92 -8.75 19.59
C SER A 49 1.47 -9.14 19.24
N PHE A 50 0.65 -9.48 20.23
CA PHE A 50 -0.76 -9.82 20.00
C PHE A 50 -1.56 -8.59 19.52
N ILE A 51 -1.39 -7.43 20.14
CA ILE A 51 -2.03 -6.17 19.72
C ILE A 51 -1.59 -5.79 18.31
N LEU A 52 -0.30 -5.86 18.03
CA LEU A 52 0.23 -5.57 16.71
C LEU A 52 -0.35 -6.51 15.65
N MET A 53 -0.44 -7.81 15.95
CA MET A 53 -1.01 -8.80 15.04
C MET A 53 -2.47 -8.49 14.70
N ILE A 54 -3.29 -8.15 15.69
CA ILE A 54 -4.68 -7.74 15.46
C ILE A 54 -4.76 -6.49 14.58
N CYS A 55 -3.96 -5.48 14.87
CA CYS A 55 -3.90 -4.25 14.06
C CYS A 55 -3.49 -4.55 12.61
N LEU A 56 -2.51 -5.43 12.41
CA LEU A 56 -2.07 -5.85 11.07
C LEU A 56 -3.15 -6.61 10.30
N VAL A 57 -3.92 -7.47 10.97
CA VAL A 57 -5.05 -8.18 10.34
C VAL A 57 -6.09 -7.19 9.82
N PHE A 58 -6.51 -6.24 10.64
CA PHE A 58 -7.47 -5.21 10.21
C PHE A 58 -6.89 -4.33 9.10
N PHE A 59 -5.62 -3.95 9.19
CA PHE A 59 -4.94 -3.16 8.17
C PHE A 59 -4.83 -3.90 6.84
N ALA A 60 -4.46 -5.17 6.86
CA ALA A 60 -4.39 -6.03 5.68
C ALA A 60 -5.78 -6.21 5.05
N PHE A 61 -6.80 -6.47 5.86
CA PHE A 61 -8.17 -6.65 5.38
C PHE A 61 -8.70 -5.40 4.66
N THR A 62 -8.54 -4.23 5.27
CA THR A 62 -8.95 -2.96 4.64
C THR A 62 -8.16 -2.64 3.39
N THR A 63 -6.88 -3.03 3.35
CA THR A 63 -6.01 -2.86 2.18
C THR A 63 -6.47 -3.75 1.02
N ILE A 64 -6.74 -5.03 1.29
CA ILE A 64 -7.23 -5.99 0.29
C ILE A 64 -8.54 -5.49 -0.34
N LEU A 65 -9.51 -5.06 0.48
CA LEU A 65 -10.77 -4.52 -0.01
C LEU A 65 -10.59 -3.24 -0.83
N GLY A 66 -9.71 -2.35 -0.41
CA GLY A 66 -9.42 -1.11 -1.12
C GLY A 66 -8.79 -1.35 -2.49
N TRP A 67 -7.81 -2.25 -2.56
CA TRP A 67 -7.14 -2.59 -3.82
C TRP A 67 -8.05 -3.36 -4.78
N ASP A 68 -8.90 -4.26 -4.28
CA ASP A 68 -9.90 -4.95 -5.08
C ASP A 68 -10.84 -3.94 -5.76
N TYR A 69 -11.36 -2.99 -5.00
CA TYR A 69 -12.22 -1.94 -5.53
C TYR A 69 -11.55 -1.10 -6.62
N TYR A 70 -10.31 -0.65 -6.40
CA TYR A 70 -9.57 0.14 -7.39
C TYR A 70 -9.32 -0.66 -8.67
N SER A 71 -8.92 -1.90 -8.53
CA SER A 71 -8.64 -2.80 -9.65
C SER A 71 -9.91 -3.09 -10.46
N GLU A 72 -11.05 -3.31 -9.80
CA GLU A 72 -12.34 -3.48 -10.48
C GLU A 72 -12.72 -2.25 -11.30
N ARG A 73 -12.56 -1.05 -10.74
CA ARG A 73 -12.86 0.20 -11.46
C ARG A 73 -11.95 0.42 -12.67
N CYS A 74 -10.66 0.14 -12.53
CA CYS A 74 -9.73 0.20 -13.66
C CYS A 74 -10.12 -0.80 -14.76
N LEU A 75 -10.46 -2.02 -14.38
CA LEU A 75 -10.82 -3.07 -15.32
C LEU A 75 -12.17 -2.76 -16.02
N GLU A 76 -13.13 -2.25 -15.29
CA GLU A 76 -14.41 -1.80 -15.83
C GLU A 76 -14.24 -0.70 -16.90
N TYR A 77 -13.35 0.25 -16.62
CA TYR A 77 -13.00 1.32 -17.57
C TYR A 77 -12.33 0.76 -18.84
N LEU A 78 -11.35 -0.12 -18.69
CA LEU A 78 -10.61 -0.72 -19.81
C LEU A 78 -11.47 -1.64 -20.68
N CYS A 79 -12.40 -2.39 -20.06
CA CYS A 79 -13.22 -3.37 -20.75
C CYS A 79 -14.58 -2.82 -21.20
N GLY A 80 -14.84 -1.51 -21.08
CA GLY A 80 -16.09 -0.88 -21.50
C GLY A 80 -17.33 -1.42 -20.77
N GLY A 81 -17.23 -1.70 -19.47
CA GLY A 81 -18.35 -2.08 -18.61
C GLY A 81 -18.80 -3.55 -18.71
N LYS A 82 -17.97 -4.45 -19.24
CA LYS A 82 -18.31 -5.87 -19.34
C LYS A 82 -18.25 -6.57 -17.98
N LEU A 83 -19.37 -6.72 -17.30
CA LEU A 83 -19.49 -7.36 -15.98
C LEU A 83 -18.92 -8.80 -15.91
N LYS A 84 -18.89 -9.54 -17.02
CA LYS A 84 -18.32 -10.89 -17.06
C LYS A 84 -16.81 -10.88 -16.77
N VAL A 85 -16.08 -9.91 -17.31
CA VAL A 85 -14.63 -9.78 -17.11
C VAL A 85 -14.31 -9.43 -15.67
N VAL A 86 -15.08 -8.52 -15.07
CA VAL A 86 -14.93 -8.13 -13.66
C VAL A 86 -15.17 -9.33 -12.73
N LYS A 87 -16.19 -10.17 -13.02
CA LYS A 87 -16.44 -11.39 -12.23
C LYS A 87 -15.27 -12.38 -12.29
N VAL A 88 -14.71 -12.61 -13.48
CA VAL A 88 -13.55 -13.51 -13.65
C VAL A 88 -12.34 -12.96 -12.89
N TYR A 89 -12.09 -11.66 -13.01
CA TYR A 89 -11.01 -11.01 -12.28
C TYR A 89 -11.15 -11.19 -10.75
N ARG A 90 -12.34 -10.99 -10.20
CA ARG A 90 -12.63 -11.16 -8.77
C ARG A 90 -12.29 -12.57 -8.29
N TRP A 91 -12.65 -13.60 -9.07
CA TRP A 91 -12.30 -14.97 -8.74
C TRP A 91 -10.78 -15.21 -8.74
N ILE A 92 -10.07 -14.68 -9.74
CA ILE A 92 -8.60 -14.76 -9.81
C ILE A 92 -7.98 -14.05 -8.60
N TYR A 93 -8.51 -12.88 -8.23
CA TYR A 93 -8.03 -12.11 -7.09
C TYR A 93 -8.19 -12.86 -5.77
N ILE A 94 -9.36 -13.47 -5.54
CA ILE A 94 -9.62 -14.30 -4.35
C ILE A 94 -8.66 -15.49 -4.31
N LEU A 95 -8.44 -16.17 -5.42
CA LEU A 95 -7.48 -17.27 -5.51
C LEU A 95 -6.05 -16.81 -5.19
N ALA A 96 -5.63 -15.66 -5.71
CA ALA A 96 -4.32 -15.09 -5.44
C ALA A 96 -4.12 -14.77 -3.94
N ILE A 97 -5.14 -14.21 -3.28
CA ILE A 97 -5.12 -13.96 -1.83
C ILE A 97 -5.00 -15.27 -1.05
N PHE A 98 -5.68 -16.33 -1.50
CA PHE A 98 -5.62 -17.64 -0.83
C PHE A 98 -4.26 -18.33 -0.98
N ILE A 99 -3.61 -18.16 -2.12
CA ILE A 99 -2.28 -18.73 -2.43
C ILE A 99 -1.15 -17.93 -1.73
N GLY A 100 -1.33 -16.62 -1.55
CA GLY A 100 -0.32 -15.72 -0.99
C GLY A 100 0.37 -16.22 0.28
N PRO A 101 -0.36 -16.69 1.31
CA PRO A 101 0.23 -17.16 2.57
C PRO A 101 1.11 -18.42 2.43
N TYR A 102 0.97 -19.18 1.34
CA TYR A 102 1.78 -20.38 1.07
C TYR A 102 3.09 -20.06 0.35
N MET A 103 3.24 -18.82 -0.16
CA MET A 103 4.47 -18.40 -0.81
C MET A 103 5.50 -17.91 0.22
N THR A 104 6.78 -18.06 -0.12
CA THR A 104 7.84 -17.47 0.71
C THR A 104 7.80 -15.95 0.64
N VAL A 105 8.10 -15.28 1.75
CA VAL A 105 8.09 -13.80 1.86
C VAL A 105 8.97 -13.17 0.78
N SER A 106 10.17 -13.73 0.56
CA SER A 106 11.10 -13.26 -0.48
C SER A 106 10.51 -13.33 -1.89
N ALA A 107 9.83 -14.44 -2.23
CA ALA A 107 9.19 -14.58 -3.55
C ALA A 107 8.07 -13.56 -3.75
N VAL A 108 7.26 -13.30 -2.73
CA VAL A 108 6.18 -12.30 -2.78
C VAL A 108 6.75 -10.90 -3.01
N TRP A 109 7.81 -10.52 -2.29
CA TRP A 109 8.47 -9.23 -2.47
C TRP A 109 9.08 -9.08 -3.87
N THR A 110 9.77 -10.11 -4.36
CA THR A 110 10.36 -10.08 -5.72
C THR A 110 9.28 -9.88 -6.80
N ILE A 111 8.16 -10.60 -6.68
CA ILE A 111 7.03 -10.45 -7.61
C ILE A 111 6.44 -9.03 -7.52
N ALA A 112 6.24 -8.52 -6.30
CA ALA A 112 5.71 -7.18 -6.09
C ALA A 112 6.62 -6.10 -6.70
N ASP A 113 7.93 -6.22 -6.55
CA ASP A 113 8.91 -5.28 -7.11
C ASP A 113 8.92 -5.30 -8.64
N ILE A 114 8.81 -6.47 -9.25
CA ILE A 114 8.69 -6.60 -10.72
C ILE A 114 7.44 -5.87 -11.22
N PHE A 115 6.27 -6.10 -10.60
CA PHE A 115 5.04 -5.44 -11.01
C PHE A 115 5.05 -3.93 -10.74
N ASN A 116 5.65 -3.48 -9.63
CA ASN A 116 5.84 -2.06 -9.36
C ASN A 116 6.75 -1.40 -10.41
N GLY A 117 7.84 -2.06 -10.80
CA GLY A 117 8.71 -1.59 -11.87
C GLY A 117 7.99 -1.48 -13.21
N LEU A 118 7.19 -2.49 -13.57
CA LEU A 118 6.38 -2.47 -14.80
C LEU A 118 5.33 -1.35 -14.79
N MET A 119 4.73 -1.06 -13.63
CA MET A 119 3.73 -0.01 -13.48
C MET A 119 4.36 1.41 -13.56
N ALA A 120 5.63 1.54 -13.20
CA ALA A 120 6.32 2.82 -13.26
C ALA A 120 6.46 3.35 -14.70
N ILE A 121 6.66 2.48 -15.68
CA ILE A 121 6.87 2.87 -17.10
C ILE A 121 5.67 3.62 -17.67
N PRO A 122 4.44 3.08 -17.70
CA PRO A 122 3.29 3.79 -18.24
C PRO A 122 2.94 5.04 -17.41
N ASN A 123 3.18 5.01 -16.09
CA ASN A 123 2.95 6.15 -15.23
C ASN A 123 3.87 7.33 -15.55
N LEU A 124 5.17 7.07 -15.79
CA LEU A 124 6.13 8.10 -16.21
C LEU A 124 5.78 8.69 -17.57
N ILE A 125 5.38 7.85 -18.54
CA ILE A 125 4.93 8.31 -19.86
C ILE A 125 3.72 9.23 -19.71
N ALA A 126 2.73 8.85 -18.90
CA ALA A 126 1.53 9.64 -18.66
C ALA A 126 1.86 10.98 -17.98
N LEU A 127 2.76 10.99 -16.99
CA LEU A 127 3.19 12.22 -16.30
C LEU A 127 3.88 13.19 -17.24
N VAL A 128 4.77 12.70 -18.11
CA VAL A 128 5.46 13.54 -19.11
C VAL A 128 4.46 14.08 -20.13
N ALA A 129 3.57 13.25 -20.64
CA ALA A 129 2.57 13.66 -21.62
C ALA A 129 1.57 14.71 -21.06
N LEU A 130 1.20 14.57 -19.77
CA LEU A 130 0.26 15.47 -19.11
C LEU A 130 0.92 16.67 -18.43
N SER A 131 2.25 16.77 -18.43
CA SER A 131 2.97 17.87 -17.76
C SER A 131 2.51 19.26 -18.20
N GLY A 132 2.24 19.44 -19.51
CA GLY A 132 1.70 20.70 -20.04
C GLY A 132 0.33 21.07 -19.47
N VAL A 133 -0.54 20.08 -19.28
CA VAL A 133 -1.88 20.30 -18.70
C VAL A 133 -1.75 20.69 -17.23
N VAL A 134 -0.88 20.00 -16.47
CA VAL A 134 -0.63 20.34 -15.06
C VAL A 134 -0.13 21.77 -14.90
N VAL A 135 0.81 22.21 -15.75
CA VAL A 135 1.31 23.59 -15.73
C VAL A 135 0.22 24.61 -16.06
N ALA A 136 -0.63 24.32 -17.04
CA ALA A 136 -1.74 25.20 -17.42
C ALA A 136 -2.76 25.35 -16.29
N GLU A 137 -3.21 24.24 -15.69
CA GLU A 137 -4.16 24.25 -14.58
C GLU A 137 -3.57 24.92 -13.33
N THR A 138 -2.28 24.72 -13.06
CA THR A 138 -1.59 25.37 -11.95
C THR A 138 -1.57 26.90 -12.13
N LYS A 139 -1.31 27.41 -13.34
CA LYS A 139 -1.37 28.85 -13.62
C LYS A 139 -2.77 29.42 -13.41
N VAL A 140 -3.79 28.74 -13.91
CA VAL A 140 -5.20 29.15 -13.73
C VAL A 140 -5.55 29.24 -12.24
N TYR A 141 -5.11 28.26 -11.45
CA TYR A 141 -5.33 28.26 -10.00
C TYR A 141 -4.67 29.45 -9.31
N PHE A 142 -3.41 29.73 -9.58
CA PHE A 142 -2.71 30.86 -8.97
C PHE A 142 -3.19 32.23 -9.45
N ASP A 143 -3.63 32.36 -10.70
CA ASP A 143 -4.23 33.58 -11.21
C ASP A 143 -5.61 33.83 -10.57
N GLY A 144 -6.35 32.78 -10.24
CA GLY A 144 -7.60 32.84 -9.47
C GLY A 144 -7.43 33.30 -8.02
N LEU A 145 -6.28 32.99 -7.40
CA LEU A 145 -5.96 33.42 -6.02
C LEU A 145 -5.50 34.88 -5.91
N LYS A 146 -5.12 35.50 -7.04
CA LYS A 146 -4.69 36.91 -7.08
C LYS A 146 -5.85 37.89 -7.24
N LYS A 147 -7.07 37.42 -7.42
CA LYS A 147 -8.30 38.20 -7.41
C LYS A 147 -8.97 38.14 -6.05
#